data_83d8d6c3fe0736880e5a20fced2ba82f
#
_entry.id   83d8d6c3fe0736880e5a20fced2ba82f
#
_cell.length_a   1.000
_cell.length_b   1.000
_cell.length_c   1.000
_cell.angle_alpha   90.00
_cell.angle_beta   90.00
_cell.angle_gamma   90.00
#
_symmetry.space_group_name_H-M   'P 1'
#
loop_
_entity.id
_entity.type
_entity.pdbx_description
1 polymer ?
#
loop_
_entity_poly.entity_id
_entity_poly.type
_entity_poly.pdbx_seq_one_letter_code
_entity_poly.pdbx_strand_id
1 'polypeptide(L)'
;MKRWLCLILPCCAAVAACSAAGESNEFTTGAGASGAGASGAGGPTGVGSLSSGTSMFDAGTTGSGGSSGGCTEEAKLVYVVGEGNELYSFYPPTLALNQVGIINCPEAGFATPFSMAVDRQGTAWVLFSDGRIHHVSTSNAACEATSYQAGQLGFQTFGMGFVSDTAGSDAETLYVGDYFGSGLGKIDTSTLTLSFVGPYDALPGSAAELTGTGDARLFGFFNETPIIIAEINKTSAAIISQASQPTVSIGSGWAFAFWGGDFWLFTSPTGDSQIDRYQPASGMTTTVKTNLGANIVGAGVSTCAPVEPPT
;
A
#
# COMPACT_ATOMS: atom_id res chain seq x y z
N MET A 1 -28.43 -54.40 31.64
CA MET A 1 -27.23 -55.13 31.26
C MET A 1 -27.35 -55.59 29.82
N LYS A 2 -26.75 -54.88 28.88
CA LYS A 2 -26.48 -55.33 27.51
C LYS A 2 -25.22 -54.63 27.03
N ARG A 3 -24.13 -55.39 26.95
CA ARG A 3 -22.81 -54.98 26.43
C ARG A 3 -22.91 -55.00 24.89
N TRP A 4 -22.52 -53.90 24.21
CA TRP A 4 -22.24 -53.88 22.79
C TRP A 4 -20.75 -53.80 22.58
N LEU A 5 -20.23 -54.80 21.87
CA LEU A 5 -18.86 -54.98 21.46
C LEU A 5 -18.65 -54.20 20.18
N CYS A 6 -17.80 -53.16 20.14
CA CYS A 6 -17.36 -52.53 18.93
C CYS A 6 -16.08 -53.20 18.41
N LEU A 7 -16.20 -53.80 17.22
CA LEU A 7 -15.08 -54.34 16.45
C LEU A 7 -14.27 -53.18 15.88
N ILE A 8 -12.97 -53.16 16.13
CA ILE A 8 -12.00 -52.26 15.52
C ILE A 8 -11.41 -52.97 14.29
N LEU A 9 -11.69 -52.48 13.07
CA LEU A 9 -10.93 -52.82 11.84
C LEU A 9 -9.78 -51.82 11.68
N PRO A 10 -8.56 -52.24 11.37
CA PRO A 10 -7.50 -51.33 10.96
C PRO A 10 -7.60 -51.02 9.45
N CYS A 11 -7.80 -49.78 9.10
CA CYS A 11 -7.73 -49.30 7.71
C CYS A 11 -6.30 -48.90 7.42
N CYS A 12 -5.61 -49.65 6.57
CA CYS A 12 -4.32 -49.27 5.98
C CYS A 12 -4.52 -48.09 5.02
N ALA A 13 -4.05 -46.92 5.39
CA ALA A 13 -3.95 -45.80 4.49
C ALA A 13 -2.60 -45.81 3.76
N ALA A 14 -2.61 -46.07 2.48
CA ALA A 14 -1.45 -45.90 1.61
C ALA A 14 -1.18 -44.39 1.44
N VAL A 15 0.00 -43.95 1.87
CA VAL A 15 0.50 -42.59 1.64
C VAL A 15 1.05 -42.51 0.20
N ALA A 16 0.29 -41.91 -0.69
CA ALA A 16 0.81 -41.49 -1.99
C ALA A 16 1.50 -40.11 -1.80
N ALA A 17 2.83 -40.11 -1.86
CA ALA A 17 3.61 -38.88 -1.91
C ALA A 17 3.46 -38.28 -3.31
N CYS A 18 2.60 -37.28 -3.47
CA CYS A 18 2.65 -36.37 -4.63
C CYS A 18 3.70 -35.29 -4.34
N SER A 19 4.82 -35.37 -5.05
CA SER A 19 5.77 -34.25 -5.16
C SER A 19 5.12 -33.16 -6.00
N ALA A 20 4.57 -32.15 -5.37
CA ALA A 20 4.21 -30.93 -6.06
C ALA A 20 5.52 -30.16 -6.33
N ALA A 21 5.94 -30.10 -7.60
CA ALA A 21 6.92 -29.14 -8.05
C ALA A 21 6.31 -27.74 -7.87
N GLY A 22 6.84 -26.95 -6.94
CA GLY A 22 6.44 -25.58 -6.77
C GLY A 22 6.93 -24.77 -7.96
N GLU A 23 6.03 -24.31 -8.80
CA GLU A 23 6.32 -23.27 -9.77
C GLU A 23 6.41 -21.95 -8.99
N SER A 24 7.64 -21.43 -8.89
CA SER A 24 7.88 -20.07 -8.42
C SER A 24 7.48 -19.11 -9.53
N ASN A 25 6.30 -18.52 -9.44
CA ASN A 25 5.92 -17.42 -10.31
C ASN A 25 6.66 -16.16 -9.84
N GLU A 26 7.70 -15.79 -10.56
CA GLU A 26 8.46 -14.57 -10.35
C GLU A 26 7.61 -13.35 -10.76
N PHE A 27 7.58 -12.32 -9.91
CA PHE A 27 7.08 -11.01 -10.29
C PHE A 27 7.99 -10.43 -11.38
N THR A 28 7.47 -10.31 -12.60
CA THR A 28 8.23 -9.66 -13.67
C THR A 28 8.22 -8.15 -13.46
N THR A 29 9.39 -7.56 -13.28
CA THR A 29 9.57 -6.11 -13.41
C THR A 29 9.31 -5.72 -14.85
N GLY A 30 8.24 -4.96 -15.11
CA GLY A 30 7.91 -4.47 -16.45
C GLY A 30 9.01 -3.52 -16.94
N ALA A 31 9.83 -3.98 -17.90
CA ALA A 31 10.77 -3.12 -18.60
C ALA A 31 9.99 -2.14 -19.48
N GLY A 32 10.10 -0.85 -19.14
CA GLY A 32 9.51 0.21 -19.96
C GLY A 32 10.14 0.25 -21.35
N ALA A 33 9.29 0.17 -22.38
CA ALA A 33 9.71 0.33 -23.76
C ALA A 33 10.18 1.75 -24.01
N SER A 34 11.47 1.92 -24.31
CA SER A 34 12.07 3.17 -24.76
C SER A 34 11.65 3.46 -26.19
N GLY A 35 10.72 4.39 -26.37
CA GLY A 35 10.35 4.96 -27.68
C GLY A 35 11.45 5.91 -28.18
N ALA A 36 12.07 5.56 -29.31
CA ALA A 36 12.99 6.42 -30.03
C ALA A 36 12.22 7.54 -30.73
N GLY A 37 12.38 8.78 -30.26
CA GLY A 37 11.85 9.98 -30.90
C GLY A 37 12.86 10.58 -31.87
N ALA A 38 12.44 10.83 -33.11
CA ALA A 38 13.21 11.38 -34.19
C ALA A 38 13.52 12.88 -33.99
N SER A 39 14.75 13.23 -34.35
CA SER A 39 15.30 14.59 -34.41
C SER A 39 14.65 15.42 -35.50
N GLY A 40 14.22 16.65 -35.19
CA GLY A 40 13.87 17.71 -36.14
C GLY A 40 14.65 18.99 -35.83
N ALA A 41 15.51 19.39 -36.74
CA ALA A 41 16.29 20.63 -36.69
C ALA A 41 15.53 21.84 -37.20
N GLY A 42 15.75 23.03 -36.61
CA GLY A 42 15.31 24.29 -37.18
C GLY A 42 15.45 25.47 -36.23
N GLY A 43 16.53 26.29 -36.32
CA GLY A 43 16.60 27.64 -35.80
C GLY A 43 16.04 28.66 -36.82
N PRO A 44 16.01 30.00 -36.62
CA PRO A 44 17.09 30.82 -36.08
C PRO A 44 16.70 32.06 -35.20
N THR A 45 17.69 32.59 -34.52
CA THR A 45 18.02 34.02 -34.21
C THR A 45 16.93 35.06 -33.93
N GLY A 46 17.02 35.66 -32.73
CA GLY A 46 16.46 36.98 -32.42
C GLY A 46 17.23 37.63 -31.26
N VAL A 47 18.04 38.64 -31.59
CA VAL A 47 18.76 39.54 -30.67
C VAL A 47 17.82 40.62 -30.14
N GLY A 48 17.95 41.02 -28.88
CA GLY A 48 17.30 42.24 -28.41
C GLY A 48 17.32 42.50 -26.91
N SER A 49 18.26 43.28 -26.50
CA SER A 49 18.22 44.44 -25.60
C SER A 49 18.38 44.25 -24.10
N LEU A 50 19.48 44.80 -23.61
CA LEU A 50 19.86 45.08 -22.23
C LEU A 50 18.91 46.10 -21.59
N SER A 51 18.51 45.83 -20.35
CA SER A 51 18.15 46.88 -19.40
C SER A 51 18.64 46.52 -18.03
N SER A 52 19.52 47.33 -17.50
CA SER A 52 20.12 47.28 -16.19
C SER A 52 19.12 47.71 -15.11
N GLY A 53 18.98 46.94 -14.08
CA GLY A 53 18.28 47.29 -12.85
C GLY A 53 18.84 46.50 -11.67
N THR A 54 19.74 47.15 -10.92
CA THR A 54 20.32 46.69 -9.68
C THR A 54 19.27 46.68 -8.57
N SER A 55 19.03 45.52 -7.91
CA SER A 55 18.61 45.48 -6.53
C SER A 55 19.17 44.24 -5.85
N MET A 56 19.83 44.48 -4.72
CA MET A 56 20.52 43.54 -3.88
C MET A 56 19.54 42.74 -3.03
N PHE A 57 20.02 41.54 -2.61
CA PHE A 57 19.47 40.61 -1.64
C PHE A 57 18.30 39.74 -2.14
N ASP A 58 18.67 38.64 -2.74
CA ASP A 58 17.90 37.43 -2.60
C ASP A 58 18.85 36.25 -2.36
N ALA A 59 18.67 35.61 -1.21
CA ALA A 59 19.45 34.44 -0.82
C ALA A 59 18.98 33.27 -1.68
N GLY A 60 19.82 32.83 -2.59
CA GLY A 60 19.54 31.78 -3.56
C GLY A 60 19.09 30.50 -2.91
N THR A 61 17.85 30.11 -3.22
CA THR A 61 17.40 28.72 -3.11
C THR A 61 17.54 28.12 -4.51
N THR A 62 18.69 27.52 -4.77
CA THR A 62 18.88 26.68 -5.93
C THR A 62 18.32 25.30 -5.66
N GLY A 63 17.08 25.09 -6.04
CA GLY A 63 16.42 23.79 -6.03
C GLY A 63 15.57 23.65 -7.29
N SER A 64 16.22 23.60 -8.47
CA SER A 64 15.51 23.23 -9.70
C SER A 64 15.48 21.71 -9.81
N GLY A 65 14.64 21.08 -8.99
CA GLY A 65 14.17 19.72 -9.24
C GLY A 65 13.04 19.81 -10.26
N GLY A 66 13.21 19.21 -11.44
CA GLY A 66 12.16 19.11 -12.42
C GLY A 66 10.92 18.47 -11.83
N SER A 67 9.84 19.25 -11.73
CA SER A 67 8.52 18.83 -11.31
C SER A 67 7.96 17.86 -12.34
N SER A 68 8.14 16.57 -12.15
CA SER A 68 7.37 15.55 -12.86
C SER A 68 5.97 15.55 -12.27
N GLY A 69 5.01 16.17 -12.98
CA GLY A 69 3.58 15.99 -12.76
C GLY A 69 3.05 16.03 -11.33
N GLY A 70 3.10 17.20 -10.65
CA GLY A 70 2.28 17.46 -9.46
C GLY A 70 2.65 16.75 -8.15
N CYS A 71 3.69 15.93 -8.10
CA CYS A 71 4.12 15.22 -6.88
C CYS A 71 5.07 16.06 -6.01
N THR A 72 4.74 16.24 -4.73
CA THR A 72 5.66 16.81 -3.75
C THR A 72 6.64 15.75 -3.22
N GLU A 73 7.73 16.16 -2.57
CA GLU A 73 8.69 15.21 -1.97
C GLU A 73 8.04 14.42 -0.83
N GLU A 74 7.14 15.05 -0.09
CA GLU A 74 6.36 14.41 0.99
C GLU A 74 5.46 13.30 0.42
N ALA A 75 4.86 13.50 -0.77
CA ALA A 75 4.03 12.49 -1.43
C ALA A 75 4.81 11.26 -1.89
N LYS A 76 6.15 11.29 -1.87
CA LYS A 76 7.00 10.14 -2.22
C LYS A 76 7.38 9.27 -1.03
N LEU A 77 7.02 9.67 0.20
CA LEU A 77 7.29 8.91 1.41
C LEU A 77 6.24 7.81 1.62
N VAL A 78 6.60 6.81 2.40
CA VAL A 78 5.62 5.91 3.02
C VAL A 78 5.13 6.56 4.31
N TYR A 79 3.83 6.48 4.57
CA TYR A 79 3.25 6.87 5.85
C TYR A 79 2.65 5.66 6.54
N VAL A 80 2.74 5.62 7.87
CA VAL A 80 2.17 4.54 8.67
C VAL A 80 1.43 5.10 9.86
N VAL A 81 0.34 4.44 10.25
CA VAL A 81 -0.47 4.81 11.40
C VAL A 81 -0.44 3.71 12.45
N GLY A 82 -0.23 4.10 13.71
CA GLY A 82 -0.31 3.24 14.88
C GLY A 82 -1.73 3.15 15.43
N GLU A 83 -2.03 2.04 16.12
CA GLU A 83 -3.29 1.84 16.84
C GLU A 83 -3.56 2.93 17.91
N GLY A 84 -2.49 3.51 18.47
CA GLY A 84 -2.55 4.63 19.41
C GLY A 84 -2.71 6.00 18.77
N ASN A 85 -3.09 6.08 17.49
CA ASN A 85 -3.26 7.30 16.68
C ASN A 85 -1.95 8.02 16.31
N GLU A 86 -0.79 7.40 16.44
CA GLU A 86 0.46 7.99 15.99
C GLU A 86 0.53 7.93 14.46
N LEU A 87 0.88 9.06 13.81
CA LEU A 87 1.22 9.11 12.39
C LEU A 87 2.73 9.26 12.25
N TYR A 88 3.33 8.42 11.41
CA TYR A 88 4.75 8.47 11.09
C TYR A 88 4.96 8.59 9.59
N SER A 89 6.04 9.26 9.19
CA SER A 89 6.64 9.13 7.86
C SER A 89 7.79 8.12 7.91
N PHE A 90 7.89 7.28 6.90
CA PHE A 90 8.96 6.30 6.74
C PHE A 90 9.68 6.53 5.42
N TYR A 91 11.01 6.66 5.49
CA TYR A 91 11.87 6.77 4.31
C TYR A 91 12.71 5.49 4.15
N PRO A 92 12.33 4.61 3.21
CA PRO A 92 12.92 3.29 3.04
C PRO A 92 14.44 3.26 2.89
N PRO A 93 15.10 4.13 2.11
CA PRO A 93 16.56 4.04 1.90
C PRO A 93 17.40 4.15 3.17
N THR A 94 16.92 4.86 4.19
CA THR A 94 17.65 5.07 5.45
C THR A 94 16.99 4.37 6.63
N LEU A 95 15.83 3.74 6.43
CA LEU A 95 14.97 3.17 7.47
C LEU A 95 14.57 4.20 8.53
N ALA A 96 14.54 5.49 8.16
CA ALA A 96 14.14 6.57 9.04
C ALA A 96 12.62 6.54 9.23
N LEU A 97 12.20 6.40 10.48
CA LEU A 97 10.80 6.49 10.91
C LEU A 97 10.67 7.71 11.80
N ASN A 98 9.92 8.73 11.34
CA ASN A 98 9.78 9.99 12.04
C ASN A 98 8.30 10.20 12.40
N GLN A 99 8.01 10.50 13.65
CA GLN A 99 6.66 10.83 14.06
C GLN A 99 6.26 12.20 13.50
N VAL A 100 5.15 12.22 12.75
CA VAL A 100 4.53 13.45 12.23
C VAL A 100 3.68 14.11 13.32
N GLY A 101 2.89 13.30 14.04
CA GLY A 101 2.03 13.79 15.10
C GLY A 101 1.10 12.68 15.63
N ILE A 102 0.15 13.14 16.48
CA ILE A 102 -0.95 12.31 16.97
C ILE A 102 -2.21 12.76 16.24
N ILE A 103 -2.89 11.81 15.60
CA ILE A 103 -4.16 12.04 14.92
C ILE A 103 -5.23 12.28 15.98
N ASN A 104 -5.90 13.42 15.90
CA ASN A 104 -7.01 13.74 16.77
C ASN A 104 -8.23 14.09 15.94
N CYS A 105 -9.04 13.07 15.64
CA CYS A 105 -10.28 13.21 14.90
C CYS A 105 -11.45 13.38 15.87
N PRO A 106 -12.05 14.58 15.99
CA PRO A 106 -13.07 14.88 17.02
C PRO A 106 -14.29 13.95 16.95
N GLU A 107 -14.59 13.43 15.77
CA GLU A 107 -15.76 12.58 15.53
C GLU A 107 -15.47 11.07 15.63
N ALA A 108 -14.19 10.68 15.76
CA ALA A 108 -13.83 9.26 15.88
C ALA A 108 -14.26 8.63 17.22
N GLY A 109 -14.43 9.43 18.26
CA GLY A 109 -14.84 8.93 19.59
C GLY A 109 -13.78 8.01 20.17
N PHE A 110 -14.15 6.74 20.39
CA PHE A 110 -13.22 5.70 20.89
C PHE A 110 -12.70 4.78 19.76
N ALA A 111 -13.05 5.05 18.50
CA ALA A 111 -12.54 4.29 17.38
C ALA A 111 -11.04 4.55 17.19
N THR A 112 -10.31 3.52 16.84
CA THR A 112 -8.85 3.57 16.56
C THR A 112 -8.59 3.41 15.07
N PRO A 113 -7.45 3.88 14.52
CA PRO A 113 -7.06 3.61 13.15
C PRO A 113 -7.05 2.11 12.85
N PHE A 114 -7.42 1.75 11.62
CA PHE A 114 -7.48 0.37 11.14
C PHE A 114 -6.64 0.16 9.88
N SER A 115 -6.77 1.04 8.88
CA SER A 115 -6.02 1.01 7.63
C SER A 115 -5.82 2.41 7.08
N MET A 116 -4.93 2.59 6.11
CA MET A 116 -4.63 3.90 5.54
C MET A 116 -4.19 3.81 4.09
N ALA A 117 -4.58 4.80 3.28
CA ALA A 117 -4.00 5.09 1.97
C ALA A 117 -3.56 6.56 1.90
N VAL A 118 -2.66 6.89 0.99
CA VAL A 118 -2.21 8.29 0.77
C VAL A 118 -2.41 8.64 -0.69
N ASP A 119 -3.07 9.77 -0.95
CA ASP A 119 -3.30 10.28 -2.29
C ASP A 119 -2.11 11.08 -2.84
N ARG A 120 -2.16 11.46 -4.11
CA ARG A 120 -1.09 12.24 -4.78
C ARG A 120 -0.89 13.63 -4.18
N GLN A 121 -1.90 14.18 -3.51
CA GLN A 121 -1.86 15.46 -2.83
C GLN A 121 -1.19 15.38 -1.45
N GLY A 122 -0.84 14.16 -1.00
CA GLY A 122 -0.26 13.92 0.30
C GLY A 122 -1.28 13.94 1.44
N THR A 123 -2.57 13.68 1.13
CA THR A 123 -3.60 13.49 2.14
C THR A 123 -3.67 12.00 2.50
N ALA A 124 -3.55 11.67 3.77
CA ALA A 124 -3.82 10.33 4.24
C ALA A 124 -5.33 10.14 4.45
N TRP A 125 -5.87 9.09 3.85
CA TRP A 125 -7.22 8.60 4.05
C TRP A 125 -7.13 7.49 5.09
N VAL A 126 -7.59 7.76 6.30
CA VAL A 126 -7.49 6.82 7.43
C VAL A 126 -8.86 6.23 7.73
N LEU A 127 -8.96 4.91 7.59
CA LEU A 127 -10.11 4.15 8.03
C LEU A 127 -9.98 3.87 9.53
N PHE A 128 -11.04 4.13 10.26
CA PHE A 128 -11.14 3.81 11.69
C PHE A 128 -11.94 2.52 11.94
N SER A 129 -11.78 1.93 13.11
CA SER A 129 -12.41 0.66 13.49
C SER A 129 -13.95 0.69 13.50
N ASP A 130 -14.56 1.89 13.47
CA ASP A 130 -16.01 2.09 13.31
C ASP A 130 -16.45 2.18 11.85
N GLY A 131 -15.53 1.98 10.91
CA GLY A 131 -15.78 2.00 9.47
C GLY A 131 -15.85 3.39 8.85
N ARG A 132 -15.57 4.47 9.59
CA ARG A 132 -15.51 5.83 9.06
C ARG A 132 -14.13 6.14 8.49
N ILE A 133 -14.11 6.93 7.42
CA ILE A 133 -12.88 7.44 6.81
C ILE A 133 -12.70 8.91 7.22
N HIS A 134 -11.47 9.26 7.60
CA HIS A 134 -11.07 10.64 7.86
C HIS A 134 -9.92 11.03 6.96
N HIS A 135 -9.86 12.30 6.58
CA HIS A 135 -8.69 12.88 5.93
C HIS A 135 -7.70 13.36 7.00
N VAL A 136 -6.45 12.97 6.86
CA VAL A 136 -5.40 13.33 7.78
C VAL A 136 -4.23 13.94 7.01
N SER A 137 -3.80 15.12 7.45
CA SER A 137 -2.63 15.78 6.87
C SER A 137 -1.35 15.02 7.16
N THR A 138 -0.60 14.66 6.12
CA THR A 138 0.71 14.01 6.28
C THR A 138 1.80 14.95 6.77
N SER A 139 1.54 16.27 6.82
CA SER A 139 2.51 17.25 7.29
C SER A 139 2.42 17.55 8.80
N ASN A 140 1.23 17.38 9.42
CA ASN A 140 1.00 17.76 10.81
C ASN A 140 -0.02 16.92 11.57
N ALA A 141 -0.52 15.83 10.98
CA ALA A 141 -1.54 14.93 11.53
C ALA A 141 -2.91 15.61 11.84
N ALA A 142 -3.18 16.80 11.29
CA ALA A 142 -4.50 17.43 11.40
C ALA A 142 -5.54 16.55 10.72
N CYS A 143 -6.69 16.37 11.39
CA CYS A 143 -7.74 15.44 10.99
C CYS A 143 -9.03 16.16 10.65
N GLU A 144 -9.66 15.75 9.56
CA GLU A 144 -10.98 16.23 9.10
C GLU A 144 -11.89 15.03 8.84
N ALA A 145 -13.14 15.12 9.29
CA ALA A 145 -14.15 14.10 9.02
C ALA A 145 -14.57 14.15 7.55
N THR A 146 -14.80 12.97 6.94
CA THR A 146 -15.42 12.86 5.63
C THR A 146 -16.92 12.55 5.75
N SER A 147 -17.65 12.68 4.66
CA SER A 147 -19.05 12.24 4.60
C SER A 147 -19.21 10.76 4.23
N TYR A 148 -18.14 9.98 4.22
CA TYR A 148 -18.20 8.54 3.93
C TYR A 148 -19.13 7.82 4.93
N GLN A 149 -20.06 7.05 4.38
CA GLN A 149 -20.98 6.25 5.20
C GLN A 149 -20.41 4.85 5.38
N ALA A 150 -20.15 4.46 6.63
CA ALA A 150 -19.64 3.14 6.98
C ALA A 150 -20.58 2.01 6.53
N GLY A 151 -20.01 0.85 6.22
CA GLY A 151 -20.77 -0.37 5.93
C GLY A 151 -21.41 -0.43 4.55
N GLN A 152 -21.02 0.42 3.60
CA GLN A 152 -21.51 0.33 2.22
C GLN A 152 -21.21 -1.05 1.64
N LEU A 153 -22.20 -1.67 1.01
CA LEU A 153 -22.13 -3.02 0.43
C LEU A 153 -21.62 -4.12 1.39
N GLY A 154 -21.69 -3.87 2.71
CA GLY A 154 -21.21 -4.80 3.74
C GLY A 154 -19.75 -4.63 4.13
N PHE A 155 -18.99 -3.75 3.47
CA PHE A 155 -17.61 -3.42 3.82
C PHE A 155 -17.59 -2.56 5.10
N GLN A 156 -17.31 -3.18 6.25
CA GLN A 156 -17.21 -2.48 7.54
C GLN A 156 -15.81 -1.92 7.77
N THR A 157 -14.82 -2.79 7.67
CA THR A 157 -13.39 -2.47 7.72
C THR A 157 -12.70 -3.12 6.53
N PHE A 158 -11.67 -2.46 6.01
CA PHE A 158 -11.00 -2.88 4.79
C PHE A 158 -9.58 -2.30 4.71
N GLY A 159 -8.68 -3.01 4.02
CA GLY A 159 -7.40 -2.46 3.60
C GLY A 159 -7.58 -1.49 2.44
N MET A 160 -6.67 -0.50 2.30
CA MET A 160 -6.82 0.58 1.31
C MET A 160 -5.53 0.84 0.54
N GLY A 161 -5.67 1.23 -0.75
CA GLY A 161 -4.55 1.67 -1.57
C GLY A 161 -4.99 2.53 -2.76
N PHE A 162 -4.30 3.64 -3.00
CA PHE A 162 -4.45 4.41 -4.23
C PHE A 162 -3.61 3.78 -5.35
N VAL A 163 -4.18 3.76 -6.56
CA VAL A 163 -3.53 3.21 -7.75
C VAL A 163 -3.74 4.16 -8.91
N SER A 164 -2.70 4.52 -9.66
CA SER A 164 -2.88 5.27 -10.92
C SER A 164 -3.79 4.51 -11.88
N ASP A 165 -4.69 5.20 -12.54
CA ASP A 165 -5.65 4.57 -13.46
C ASP A 165 -4.95 3.91 -14.64
N THR A 166 -3.92 4.58 -15.16
CA THR A 166 -2.98 4.06 -16.16
C THR A 166 -1.55 4.44 -15.76
N ALA A 167 -0.57 3.73 -16.25
CA ALA A 167 0.83 3.98 -15.93
C ALA A 167 1.23 5.44 -16.22
N GLY A 168 1.75 6.13 -15.20
CA GLY A 168 2.16 7.53 -15.27
C GLY A 168 1.02 8.55 -15.33
N SER A 169 -0.24 8.12 -15.15
CA SER A 169 -1.40 9.02 -15.06
C SER A 169 -1.44 9.75 -13.72
N ASP A 170 -1.89 11.01 -13.74
CA ASP A 170 -2.23 11.76 -12.53
C ASP A 170 -3.59 11.37 -11.94
N ALA A 171 -4.46 10.73 -12.74
CA ALA A 171 -5.72 10.16 -12.26
C ALA A 171 -5.44 8.87 -11.50
N GLU A 172 -6.07 8.75 -10.32
CA GLU A 172 -5.92 7.59 -9.44
C GLU A 172 -7.26 7.18 -8.85
N THR A 173 -7.38 5.90 -8.51
CA THR A 173 -8.56 5.31 -7.88
C THR A 173 -8.19 4.73 -6.52
N LEU A 174 -9.05 4.97 -5.50
CA LEU A 174 -8.94 4.34 -4.19
C LEU A 174 -9.57 2.94 -4.23
N TYR A 175 -8.74 1.90 -4.12
CA TYR A 175 -9.19 0.52 -3.99
C TYR A 175 -9.25 0.10 -2.52
N VAL A 176 -10.22 -0.79 -2.21
CA VAL A 176 -10.45 -1.31 -0.87
C VAL A 176 -10.61 -2.83 -0.90
N GLY A 177 -9.93 -3.52 0.03
CA GLY A 177 -10.02 -4.97 0.22
C GLY A 177 -10.80 -5.28 1.49
N ASP A 178 -11.97 -5.91 1.36
CA ASP A 178 -12.82 -6.22 2.52
C ASP A 178 -12.11 -7.12 3.53
N TYR A 179 -12.11 -6.72 4.80
CA TYR A 179 -11.52 -7.51 5.88
C TYR A 179 -12.24 -8.84 6.14
N PHE A 180 -13.53 -8.90 5.84
CA PHE A 180 -14.34 -10.11 6.02
C PHE A 180 -14.38 -11.00 4.76
N GLY A 181 -13.56 -10.67 3.75
CA GLY A 181 -13.30 -11.55 2.62
C GLY A 181 -14.31 -11.47 1.48
N SER A 182 -15.12 -10.41 1.39
CA SER A 182 -16.01 -10.21 0.22
C SER A 182 -15.22 -10.01 -1.08
N GLY A 183 -13.97 -9.50 -0.98
CA GLY A 183 -13.08 -9.25 -2.11
C GLY A 183 -12.71 -7.79 -2.28
N LEU A 184 -12.55 -7.36 -3.54
CA LEU A 184 -12.11 -6.03 -3.93
C LEU A 184 -13.30 -5.11 -4.21
N GLY A 185 -13.22 -3.90 -3.67
CA GLY A 185 -14.05 -2.76 -4.02
C GLY A 185 -13.21 -1.56 -4.43
N LYS A 186 -13.88 -0.47 -4.81
CA LYS A 186 -13.27 0.84 -5.03
C LYS A 186 -14.20 1.94 -4.54
N ILE A 187 -13.63 3.05 -4.09
CA ILE A 187 -14.36 4.22 -3.62
C ILE A 187 -14.15 5.35 -4.63
N ASP A 188 -15.24 5.92 -5.13
CA ASP A 188 -15.23 7.20 -5.83
C ASP A 188 -14.93 8.30 -4.81
N THR A 189 -13.77 8.94 -4.91
CA THR A 189 -13.29 9.93 -3.93
C THR A 189 -14.08 11.24 -3.94
N SER A 190 -14.84 11.51 -5.00
CA SER A 190 -15.67 12.71 -5.11
C SER A 190 -17.05 12.54 -4.49
N THR A 191 -17.64 11.34 -4.58
CA THR A 191 -18.97 11.02 -4.07
C THR A 191 -18.95 10.18 -2.80
N LEU A 192 -17.78 9.63 -2.43
CA LEU A 192 -17.56 8.70 -1.33
C LEU A 192 -18.45 7.45 -1.43
N THR A 193 -18.73 7.02 -2.66
CA THR A 193 -19.55 5.84 -2.94
C THR A 193 -18.66 4.65 -3.25
N LEU A 194 -18.88 3.55 -2.50
CA LEU A 194 -18.20 2.28 -2.73
C LEU A 194 -18.88 1.49 -3.86
N SER A 195 -18.09 0.95 -4.76
CA SER A 195 -18.51 0.03 -5.82
C SER A 195 -17.76 -1.29 -5.69
N PHE A 196 -18.45 -2.41 -5.80
CA PHE A 196 -17.84 -3.73 -5.77
C PHE A 196 -17.19 -4.05 -7.11
N VAL A 197 -15.94 -4.60 -7.07
CA VAL A 197 -15.20 -5.03 -8.26
C VAL A 197 -15.37 -6.55 -8.46
N GLY A 198 -15.09 -7.34 -7.43
CA GLY A 198 -15.21 -8.80 -7.50
C GLY A 198 -14.55 -9.52 -6.33
N PRO A 199 -14.84 -10.82 -6.13
CA PRO A 199 -14.12 -11.66 -5.19
C PRO A 199 -12.72 -11.98 -5.74
N TYR A 200 -11.76 -12.25 -4.85
CA TYR A 200 -10.46 -12.78 -5.24
C TYR A 200 -10.60 -14.24 -5.69
N ASP A 201 -10.27 -14.55 -6.94
CA ASP A 201 -10.50 -15.88 -7.54
C ASP A 201 -9.60 -16.98 -6.94
N ALA A 202 -8.33 -16.68 -6.69
CA ALA A 202 -7.37 -17.63 -6.13
C ALA A 202 -7.25 -17.55 -4.58
N LEU A 203 -7.81 -16.51 -3.95
CA LEU A 203 -7.76 -16.26 -2.50
C LEU A 203 -9.16 -15.90 -1.97
N PRO A 204 -10.16 -16.79 -2.17
CA PRO A 204 -11.54 -16.48 -1.79
C PRO A 204 -11.69 -16.41 -0.27
N GLY A 205 -12.38 -15.38 0.21
CA GLY A 205 -12.63 -15.18 1.64
C GLY A 205 -11.46 -14.57 2.41
N SER A 206 -10.37 -14.19 1.73
CA SER A 206 -9.17 -13.64 2.39
C SER A 206 -9.30 -12.15 2.66
N ALA A 207 -8.83 -11.74 3.84
CA ALA A 207 -8.61 -10.33 4.17
C ALA A 207 -7.31 -9.83 3.53
N ALA A 208 -7.31 -8.61 3.00
CA ALA A 208 -6.15 -7.99 2.38
C ALA A 208 -5.95 -6.55 2.81
N GLU A 209 -4.72 -6.17 3.18
CA GLU A 209 -4.24 -4.80 3.07
C GLU A 209 -3.83 -4.52 1.63
N LEU A 210 -3.97 -3.26 1.15
CA LEU A 210 -3.71 -2.91 -0.23
C LEU A 210 -2.63 -1.84 -0.37
N THR A 211 -1.87 -1.91 -1.46
CA THR A 211 -0.96 -0.85 -1.90
C THR A 211 -0.99 -0.76 -3.42
N GLY A 212 -0.89 0.43 -3.96
CA GLY A 212 -0.86 0.64 -5.39
C GLY A 212 0.32 1.48 -5.83
N THR A 213 0.50 1.60 -7.13
CA THR A 213 1.68 2.20 -7.73
C THR A 213 1.34 3.21 -8.81
N GLY A 214 2.30 4.09 -9.13
CA GLY A 214 2.20 5.05 -10.23
C GLY A 214 2.27 4.41 -11.62
N ASP A 215 2.74 3.16 -11.74
CA ASP A 215 2.70 2.36 -12.96
C ASP A 215 1.43 1.50 -13.08
N ALA A 216 0.40 1.85 -12.30
CA ALA A 216 -0.96 1.31 -12.36
C ALA A 216 -1.13 -0.15 -11.90
N ARG A 217 -0.28 -0.65 -11.02
CA ARG A 217 -0.35 -1.98 -10.41
C ARG A 217 -0.98 -1.90 -9.03
N LEU A 218 -1.83 -2.89 -8.70
CA LEU A 218 -2.44 -3.06 -7.40
C LEU A 218 -1.93 -4.34 -6.74
N PHE A 219 -1.53 -4.24 -5.47
CA PHE A 219 -1.05 -5.38 -4.70
C PHE A 219 -1.85 -5.54 -3.42
N GLY A 220 -2.00 -6.79 -2.97
CA GLY A 220 -2.61 -7.18 -1.72
C GLY A 220 -1.63 -7.94 -0.84
N PHE A 221 -1.66 -7.65 0.48
CA PHE A 221 -1.01 -8.40 1.53
C PHE A 221 -2.09 -9.19 2.27
N PHE A 222 -2.17 -10.49 1.95
CA PHE A 222 -3.25 -11.36 2.39
C PHE A 222 -2.88 -12.10 3.66
N ASN A 223 -3.81 -12.07 4.64
CA ASN A 223 -3.68 -12.78 5.90
C ASN A 223 -4.01 -14.28 5.71
N GLU A 224 -3.09 -14.99 5.07
CA GLU A 224 -3.17 -16.42 4.82
C GLU A 224 -2.11 -17.18 5.63
N THR A 225 -2.15 -18.50 5.56
CA THR A 225 -1.11 -19.36 6.16
C THR A 225 -0.55 -20.29 5.08
N PRO A 226 0.66 -20.01 4.56
CA PRO A 226 1.50 -18.86 4.85
C PRO A 226 0.93 -17.54 4.29
N ILE A 227 1.43 -16.41 4.80
CA ILE A 227 1.11 -15.06 4.29
C ILE A 227 1.41 -14.98 2.80
N ILE A 228 0.56 -14.26 2.05
CA ILE A 228 0.69 -14.07 0.59
C ILE A 228 0.72 -12.59 0.25
N ILE A 229 1.68 -12.20 -0.58
CA ILE A 229 1.65 -10.94 -1.33
C ILE A 229 1.25 -11.28 -2.76
N ALA A 230 0.22 -10.61 -3.29
CA ALA A 230 -0.27 -10.88 -4.62
C ALA A 230 -0.51 -9.60 -5.42
N GLU A 231 -0.28 -9.67 -6.74
CA GLU A 231 -0.73 -8.65 -7.68
C GLU A 231 -2.17 -8.95 -8.09
N ILE A 232 -3.00 -7.91 -8.05
CA ILE A 232 -4.45 -8.01 -8.26
C ILE A 232 -4.82 -7.27 -9.55
N ASN A 233 -5.61 -7.90 -10.40
CA ASN A 233 -6.26 -7.22 -11.52
C ASN A 233 -7.32 -6.25 -10.98
N LYS A 234 -7.06 -4.97 -11.08
CA LYS A 234 -7.93 -3.91 -10.52
C LYS A 234 -9.30 -3.77 -11.19
N THR A 235 -9.55 -4.48 -12.30
CA THR A 235 -10.85 -4.46 -13.00
C THR A 235 -11.71 -5.70 -12.76
N SER A 236 -11.09 -6.81 -12.34
CA SER A 236 -11.79 -8.09 -12.14
C SER A 236 -11.57 -8.73 -10.77
N ALA A 237 -10.67 -8.17 -9.95
CA ALA A 237 -10.18 -8.75 -8.70
C ALA A 237 -9.43 -10.09 -8.84
N ALA A 238 -9.17 -10.57 -10.06
CA ALA A 238 -8.40 -11.79 -10.28
C ALA A 238 -6.94 -11.63 -9.81
N ILE A 239 -6.37 -12.68 -9.25
CA ILE A 239 -4.96 -12.72 -8.85
C ILE A 239 -4.10 -12.94 -10.09
N ILE A 240 -3.22 -11.98 -10.39
CA ILE A 240 -2.31 -12.05 -11.54
C ILE A 240 -1.07 -12.90 -11.21
N SER A 241 -0.50 -12.65 -10.02
CA SER A 241 0.67 -13.37 -9.52
C SER A 241 0.68 -13.33 -7.99
N GLN A 242 1.38 -14.26 -7.37
CA GLN A 242 1.47 -14.30 -5.91
C GLN A 242 2.82 -14.83 -5.42
N ALA A 243 3.24 -14.39 -4.24
CA ALA A 243 4.44 -14.82 -3.56
C ALA A 243 4.12 -15.15 -2.09
N SER A 244 4.48 -16.36 -1.67
CA SER A 244 4.33 -16.81 -0.29
C SER A 244 5.43 -16.24 0.60
N GLN A 245 5.06 -15.82 1.82
CA GLN A 245 5.95 -15.23 2.83
C GLN A 245 5.97 -16.09 4.10
N PRO A 246 6.59 -17.30 4.06
CA PRO A 246 6.50 -18.27 5.16
C PRO A 246 7.22 -17.82 6.44
N THR A 247 8.10 -16.83 6.36
CA THR A 247 8.85 -16.28 7.51
C THR A 247 8.17 -15.08 8.15
N VAL A 248 7.10 -14.54 7.54
CA VAL A 248 6.37 -13.39 8.04
C VAL A 248 5.24 -13.83 8.96
N SER A 249 5.11 -13.17 10.11
CA SER A 249 4.01 -13.34 11.06
C SER A 249 3.40 -11.96 11.35
N ILE A 250 2.11 -11.78 11.12
CA ILE A 250 1.46 -10.48 11.26
C ILE A 250 1.23 -10.05 12.72
N GLY A 251 0.84 -10.98 13.59
CA GLY A 251 0.53 -10.67 14.99
C GLY A 251 -0.72 -9.81 15.15
N SER A 252 -0.64 -8.76 15.99
CA SER A 252 -1.76 -7.87 16.32
C SER A 252 -1.94 -6.70 15.35
N GLY A 253 -0.97 -6.43 14.47
CA GLY A 253 -1.04 -5.37 13.48
C GLY A 253 -0.34 -5.80 12.19
N TRP A 254 -0.87 -5.39 11.05
CA TRP A 254 -0.33 -5.68 9.74
C TRP A 254 -0.70 -4.61 8.73
N ALA A 255 0.29 -4.17 8.00
CA ALA A 255 0.14 -3.18 6.95
C ALA A 255 1.32 -3.30 5.99
N PHE A 256 1.22 -2.76 4.79
CA PHE A 256 2.35 -2.76 3.88
C PHE A 256 2.29 -1.61 2.87
N ALA A 257 3.43 -1.33 2.27
CA ALA A 257 3.56 -0.38 1.19
C ALA A 257 4.53 -0.89 0.13
N PHE A 258 4.27 -0.58 -1.14
CA PHE A 258 5.23 -0.75 -2.21
C PHE A 258 6.03 0.53 -2.39
N TRP A 259 7.38 0.43 -2.37
CA TRP A 259 8.26 1.59 -2.57
C TRP A 259 9.62 1.15 -3.11
N GLY A 260 10.05 1.76 -4.21
CA GLY A 260 11.39 1.53 -4.76
C GLY A 260 11.62 0.10 -5.27
N GLY A 261 10.59 -0.57 -5.80
CA GLY A 261 10.67 -1.94 -6.29
C GLY A 261 10.49 -3.03 -5.24
N ASP A 262 10.37 -2.66 -3.96
CA ASP A 262 10.24 -3.59 -2.84
C ASP A 262 8.94 -3.39 -2.06
N PHE A 263 8.53 -4.43 -1.31
CA PHE A 263 7.45 -4.33 -0.35
C PHE A 263 7.98 -4.18 1.06
N TRP A 264 7.44 -3.22 1.78
CA TRP A 264 7.77 -2.88 3.16
C TRP A 264 6.60 -3.31 4.03
N LEU A 265 6.80 -4.37 4.80
CA LEU A 265 5.77 -5.04 5.60
C LEU A 265 5.92 -4.59 7.04
N PHE A 266 4.86 -4.00 7.60
CA PHE A 266 4.80 -3.59 8.99
C PHE A 266 3.95 -4.62 9.73
N THR A 267 4.57 -5.41 10.60
CA THR A 267 3.90 -6.50 11.31
C THR A 267 4.19 -6.42 12.80
N SER A 268 3.31 -6.96 13.65
CA SER A 268 3.41 -6.88 15.11
C SER A 268 3.33 -8.25 15.76
N PRO A 269 4.26 -9.18 15.47
CA PRO A 269 4.19 -10.55 15.96
C PRO A 269 4.28 -10.67 17.49
N THR A 270 4.81 -9.66 18.17
CA THR A 270 5.01 -9.63 19.63
C THR A 270 4.33 -8.42 20.30
N GLY A 271 3.43 -7.72 19.58
CA GLY A 271 2.70 -6.55 20.09
C GLY A 271 3.38 -5.21 19.80
N ASP A 272 4.68 -5.20 19.45
CA ASP A 272 5.41 -4.06 18.92
C ASP A 272 5.78 -4.33 17.47
N SER A 273 5.66 -3.33 16.61
CA SER A 273 5.88 -3.55 15.18
C SER A 273 7.33 -3.68 14.80
N GLN A 274 7.53 -4.45 13.75
CA GLN A 274 8.79 -4.58 12.99
C GLN A 274 8.56 -4.24 11.52
N ILE A 275 9.65 -4.04 10.79
CA ILE A 275 9.64 -3.86 9.34
C ILE A 275 10.38 -5.02 8.70
N ASP A 276 9.68 -5.78 7.87
CA ASP A 276 10.26 -6.76 6.98
C ASP A 276 10.28 -6.18 5.56
N ARG A 277 11.40 -6.32 4.85
CA ARG A 277 11.54 -5.95 3.44
C ARG A 277 11.46 -7.20 2.59
N TYR A 278 10.45 -7.29 1.75
CA TYR A 278 10.36 -8.31 0.71
C TYR A 278 10.85 -7.73 -0.62
N GLN A 279 11.82 -8.39 -1.22
CA GLN A 279 12.45 -8.02 -2.51
C GLN A 279 11.97 -8.98 -3.59
N PRO A 280 11.01 -8.60 -4.46
CA PRO A 280 10.49 -9.48 -5.51
C PRO A 280 11.58 -10.01 -6.46
N ALA A 281 12.57 -9.18 -6.78
CA ALA A 281 13.66 -9.55 -7.69
C ALA A 281 14.51 -10.75 -7.21
N SER A 282 14.61 -10.95 -5.89
CA SER A 282 15.36 -12.07 -5.29
C SER A 282 14.47 -13.11 -4.61
N GLY A 283 13.18 -12.79 -4.41
CA GLY A 283 12.26 -13.60 -3.62
C GLY A 283 12.57 -13.63 -2.12
N MET A 284 13.46 -12.74 -1.64
CA MET A 284 13.92 -12.74 -0.24
C MET A 284 13.13 -11.77 0.63
N THR A 285 12.80 -12.21 1.84
CA THR A 285 12.25 -11.37 2.91
C THR A 285 13.26 -11.29 4.06
N THR A 286 13.52 -10.07 4.53
CA THR A 286 14.48 -9.79 5.59
C THR A 286 13.91 -8.79 6.58
N THR A 287 13.97 -9.09 7.88
CA THR A 287 13.65 -8.11 8.93
C THR A 287 14.74 -7.04 8.95
N VAL A 288 14.37 -5.79 8.69
CA VAL A 288 15.32 -4.66 8.58
C VAL A 288 15.25 -3.71 9.77
N LYS A 289 14.14 -3.72 10.52
CA LYS A 289 13.98 -2.90 11.73
C LYS A 289 12.99 -3.57 12.69
N THR A 290 13.27 -3.52 13.99
CA THR A 290 12.43 -4.05 15.06
C THR A 290 12.19 -3.00 16.13
N ASN A 291 11.22 -3.22 17.00
CA ASN A 291 10.91 -2.35 18.14
C ASN A 291 10.61 -0.92 17.70
N LEU A 292 9.56 -0.77 16.88
CA LEU A 292 9.16 0.55 16.37
C LEU A 292 8.55 1.45 17.45
N GLY A 293 8.17 0.90 18.61
CA GLY A 293 7.53 1.61 19.72
C GLY A 293 6.04 1.88 19.48
N ALA A 294 5.44 1.24 18.49
CA ALA A 294 4.03 1.36 18.14
C ALA A 294 3.51 0.07 17.50
N ASN A 295 2.23 -0.20 17.64
CA ASN A 295 1.52 -1.23 16.88
C ASN A 295 0.99 -0.61 15.59
N ILE A 296 1.68 -0.83 14.45
CA ILE A 296 1.29 -0.27 13.15
C ILE A 296 0.15 -1.09 12.57
N VAL A 297 -0.94 -0.42 12.24
CA VAL A 297 -2.18 -1.02 11.75
C VAL A 297 -2.57 -0.57 10.34
N GLY A 298 -1.92 0.47 9.81
CA GLY A 298 -2.15 0.95 8.45
C GLY A 298 -0.89 1.53 7.85
N ALA A 299 -0.71 1.37 6.55
CA ALA A 299 0.35 1.98 5.77
C ALA A 299 -0.20 2.52 4.46
N GLY A 300 0.29 3.67 4.04
CA GLY A 300 -0.12 4.31 2.80
C GLY A 300 1.08 4.89 2.08
N VAL A 301 1.05 4.78 0.77
CA VAL A 301 1.99 5.40 -0.14
C VAL A 301 1.20 5.97 -1.30
N SER A 302 1.56 7.17 -1.75
CA SER A 302 0.89 7.74 -2.91
C SER A 302 1.43 7.13 -4.21
N THR A 303 0.69 7.27 -5.29
CA THR A 303 1.12 6.88 -6.64
C THR A 303 2.31 7.70 -7.16
N CYS A 304 2.78 8.69 -6.39
CA CYS A 304 4.01 9.46 -6.61
C CYS A 304 5.27 8.74 -6.10
N ALA A 305 5.14 7.70 -5.29
CA ALA A 305 6.29 6.95 -4.79
C ALA A 305 7.08 6.29 -5.93
N PRO A 306 8.41 6.20 -5.80
CA PRO A 306 9.22 5.56 -6.83
C PRO A 306 8.86 4.08 -6.98
N VAL A 307 8.73 3.63 -8.23
CA VAL A 307 8.49 2.21 -8.55
C VAL A 307 9.79 1.42 -8.71
N GLU A 308 10.92 2.12 -8.78
CA GLU A 308 12.28 1.57 -8.83
C GLU A 308 13.14 2.20 -7.73
N PRO A 309 14.22 1.55 -7.28
CA PRO A 309 15.14 2.13 -6.31
C PRO A 309 15.68 3.47 -6.82
N PRO A 310 15.72 4.53 -6.00
CA PRO A 310 16.36 5.77 -6.39
C PRO A 310 17.86 5.54 -6.63
N THR A 311 18.37 6.10 -7.71
CA THR A 311 19.77 6.02 -8.15
C THR A 311 20.67 6.98 -7.36
#